data_ff04d17713a73588445d26e1d61f7561
#
_entry.id   ff04d17713a73588445d26e1d61f7561
#
_cell.length_a   1.000
_cell.length_b   1.000
_cell.length_c   1.000
_cell.angle_alpha   90.00
_cell.angle_beta   90.00
_cell.angle_gamma   90.00
#
_symmetry.space_group_name_H-M   'P 1'
#
loop_
_entity.id
_entity.type
_entity.pdbx_description
1 polymer ?
#
loop_
_entity_poly.entity_id
_entity_poly.type
_entity_poly.pdbx_seq_one_letter_code
_entity_poly.pdbx_strand_id
1 'polypeptide(L)'
;AGLSGRRGSPGTVLLALMYVASFITGLAGNVTALSASSATRRLLANLAACDTLVVCVCMPANLVHHVHRAWPFGEPLCRAVPFVQAVSVAASVLSLAALGLSRYCGVHSPLRARHAFTGARVGAVIVAVWAVSSGLCLPLLFTNETRTLELPDGARSVTLCVERWSEVRLRQGYNFLLFCALYAFPVLFNLVICSLTVRKLWGAKGEPGAFGFARSAFRGDSVSCSATDLFTSNCSE
;
A
#
# COMPACT_ATOMS: atom_id res chain seq x y z
N ALA A 1 -41.14 -0.68 7.54
CA ALA A 1 -41.11 0.00 6.23
C ALA A 1 -39.77 0.70 5.92
N GLY A 2 -38.79 0.70 6.87
CA GLY A 2 -37.59 1.55 6.75
C GLY A 2 -36.38 0.96 6.05
N LEU A 3 -36.19 -0.35 5.99
CA LEU A 3 -34.94 -0.98 5.46
C LEU A 3 -34.98 -1.34 3.97
N SER A 4 -36.16 -1.64 3.44
CA SER A 4 -36.32 -1.96 2.01
C SER A 4 -36.20 -0.74 1.10
N GLY A 5 -36.65 0.45 1.55
CA GLY A 5 -36.60 1.67 0.76
C GLY A 5 -35.20 2.34 0.65
N ARG A 6 -34.22 1.94 1.48
CA ARG A 6 -32.87 2.54 1.48
C ARG A 6 -31.87 1.85 0.56
N ARG A 7 -32.14 0.63 0.09
CA ARG A 7 -31.24 -0.06 -0.86
C ARG A 7 -31.15 0.64 -2.22
N GLY A 8 -32.15 1.40 -2.60
CA GLY A 8 -32.20 2.20 -3.83
C GLY A 8 -31.99 3.71 -3.62
N SER A 9 -31.53 4.15 -2.43
CA SER A 9 -31.28 5.58 -2.23
C SER A 9 -30.14 6.05 -3.17
N PRO A 10 -30.23 7.28 -3.71
CA PRO A 10 -29.20 7.82 -4.61
C PRO A 10 -27.79 7.73 -4.02
N GLY A 11 -27.65 7.91 -2.72
CA GLY A 11 -26.35 7.77 -2.01
C GLY A 11 -25.80 6.35 -2.02
N THR A 12 -26.66 5.32 -1.86
CA THR A 12 -26.21 3.91 -1.92
C THR A 12 -25.77 3.52 -3.35
N VAL A 13 -26.51 4.00 -4.35
CA VAL A 13 -26.16 3.76 -5.77
C VAL A 13 -24.83 4.45 -6.09
N LEU A 14 -24.65 5.71 -5.70
CA LEU A 14 -23.41 6.45 -5.91
C LEU A 14 -22.22 5.75 -5.23
N LEU A 15 -22.38 5.33 -3.97
CA LEU A 15 -21.38 4.56 -3.26
C LEU A 15 -20.98 3.28 -4.01
N ALA A 16 -21.95 2.49 -4.45
CA ALA A 16 -21.71 1.26 -5.21
C ALA A 16 -20.97 1.54 -6.53
N LEU A 17 -21.34 2.59 -7.26
CA LEU A 17 -20.65 3.01 -8.49
C LEU A 17 -19.18 3.40 -8.22
N MET A 18 -18.92 4.15 -7.16
CA MET A 18 -17.56 4.51 -6.75
C MET A 18 -16.71 3.27 -6.39
N TYR A 19 -17.30 2.30 -5.68
CA TYR A 19 -16.63 1.04 -5.38
C TYR A 19 -16.30 0.24 -6.64
N VAL A 20 -17.24 0.12 -7.57
CA VAL A 20 -17.03 -0.60 -8.85
C VAL A 20 -15.97 0.11 -9.70
N ALA A 21 -16.03 1.42 -9.83
CA ALA A 21 -15.04 2.19 -10.58
C ALA A 21 -13.63 2.02 -9.97
N SER A 22 -13.51 2.12 -8.63
CA SER A 22 -12.25 1.93 -7.91
C SER A 22 -11.74 0.49 -8.05
N PHE A 23 -12.62 -0.51 -8.04
CA PHE A 23 -12.28 -1.92 -8.26
C PHE A 23 -11.67 -2.13 -9.65
N ILE A 24 -12.34 -1.66 -10.71
CA ILE A 24 -11.87 -1.82 -12.08
C ILE A 24 -10.54 -1.10 -12.32
N THR A 25 -10.44 0.16 -11.92
CA THR A 25 -9.23 0.96 -12.11
C THR A 25 -8.06 0.43 -11.26
N GLY A 26 -8.32 0.04 -10.02
CA GLY A 26 -7.33 -0.54 -9.13
C GLY A 26 -6.81 -1.88 -9.65
N LEU A 27 -7.70 -2.78 -10.07
CA LEU A 27 -7.30 -4.07 -10.63
C LEU A 27 -6.49 -3.91 -11.91
N ALA A 28 -6.96 -3.09 -12.86
CA ALA A 28 -6.26 -2.83 -14.11
C ALA A 28 -4.87 -2.22 -13.87
N GLY A 29 -4.75 -1.22 -13.00
CA GLY A 29 -3.48 -0.58 -12.65
C GLY A 29 -2.48 -1.55 -12.02
N ASN A 30 -2.93 -2.39 -11.09
CA ASN A 30 -2.05 -3.33 -10.40
C ASN A 30 -1.62 -4.49 -11.30
N VAL A 31 -2.50 -5.00 -12.17
CA VAL A 31 -2.13 -6.02 -13.16
C VAL A 31 -1.10 -5.48 -14.16
N THR A 32 -1.25 -4.24 -14.64
CA THR A 32 -0.25 -3.62 -15.51
C THR A 32 1.09 -3.38 -14.81
N ALA A 33 1.08 -3.02 -13.52
CA ALA A 33 2.29 -2.86 -12.72
C ALA A 33 3.06 -4.18 -12.53
N LEU A 34 2.37 -5.32 -12.42
CA LEU A 34 2.98 -6.63 -12.34
C LEU A 34 3.72 -7.05 -13.62
N SER A 35 3.33 -6.50 -14.76
CA SER A 35 3.93 -6.81 -16.08
C SER A 35 5.25 -6.08 -16.32
N ALA A 36 5.59 -5.05 -15.56
CA ALA A 36 6.81 -4.25 -15.73
C ALA A 36 8.09 -4.97 -15.28
N SER A 37 9.22 -4.77 -15.98
CA SER A 37 10.44 -5.57 -15.83
C SER A 37 11.68 -4.78 -15.35
N SER A 38 12.09 -4.91 -14.05
CA SER A 38 13.43 -4.50 -13.55
C SER A 38 13.70 -4.94 -12.10
N ALA A 39 14.88 -4.64 -11.50
CA ALA A 39 15.18 -4.93 -10.09
C ALA A 39 14.26 -4.18 -9.11
N THR A 40 13.85 -2.98 -9.44
CA THR A 40 12.78 -2.20 -8.78
C THR A 40 11.42 -2.91 -8.88
N ARG A 41 11.28 -3.86 -9.83
CA ARG A 41 10.11 -4.69 -10.08
C ARG A 41 9.62 -5.44 -8.83
N ARG A 42 10.51 -6.00 -8.01
CA ARG A 42 10.10 -6.79 -6.86
C ARG A 42 9.34 -5.95 -5.83
N LEU A 43 9.79 -4.73 -5.57
CA LEU A 43 9.08 -3.80 -4.68
C LEU A 43 7.76 -3.31 -5.30
N LEU A 44 7.75 -3.03 -6.61
CA LEU A 44 6.53 -2.65 -7.33
C LEU A 44 5.54 -3.82 -7.41
N ALA A 45 6.02 -5.04 -7.63
CA ALA A 45 5.19 -6.24 -7.62
C ALA A 45 4.60 -6.51 -6.23
N ASN A 46 5.39 -6.32 -5.16
CA ASN A 46 4.90 -6.41 -3.80
C ASN A 46 3.82 -5.36 -3.51
N LEU A 47 4.04 -4.12 -3.94
CA LEU A 47 3.04 -3.06 -3.83
C LEU A 47 1.74 -3.43 -4.56
N ALA A 48 1.84 -3.85 -5.83
CA ALA A 48 0.69 -4.28 -6.61
C ALA A 48 -0.03 -5.49 -6.00
N ALA A 49 0.70 -6.42 -5.37
CA ALA A 49 0.11 -7.54 -4.65
C ALA A 49 -0.68 -7.09 -3.42
N CYS A 50 -0.13 -6.17 -2.61
CA CYS A 50 -0.84 -5.59 -1.47
C CYS A 50 -2.14 -4.89 -1.91
N ASP A 51 -2.05 -4.06 -2.95
CA ASP A 51 -3.21 -3.32 -3.46
C ASP A 51 -4.25 -4.26 -4.08
N THR A 52 -3.82 -5.34 -4.74
CA THR A 52 -4.72 -6.38 -5.27
C THR A 52 -5.46 -7.10 -4.14
N LEU A 53 -4.82 -7.38 -3.00
CA LEU A 53 -5.49 -7.94 -1.82
C LEU A 53 -6.60 -7.02 -1.31
N VAL A 54 -6.34 -5.72 -1.21
CA VAL A 54 -7.38 -4.74 -0.82
C VAL A 54 -8.53 -4.74 -1.82
N VAL A 55 -8.21 -4.65 -3.11
CA VAL A 55 -9.21 -4.56 -4.18
C VAL A 55 -10.07 -5.82 -4.28
N CYS A 56 -9.45 -7.02 -4.25
CA CYS A 56 -10.17 -8.27 -4.49
C CYS A 56 -10.82 -8.88 -3.25
N VAL A 57 -10.29 -8.61 -2.06
CA VAL A 57 -10.77 -9.22 -0.80
C VAL A 57 -11.54 -8.22 0.05
N CYS A 58 -10.93 -7.06 0.33
CA CYS A 58 -11.51 -6.14 1.31
C CYS A 58 -12.63 -5.27 0.72
N MET A 59 -12.47 -4.78 -0.52
CA MET A 59 -13.49 -3.92 -1.13
C MET A 59 -14.84 -4.62 -1.32
N PRO A 60 -14.94 -5.85 -1.84
CA PRO A 60 -16.22 -6.55 -1.96
C PRO A 60 -16.90 -6.78 -0.62
N ALA A 61 -16.14 -7.19 0.41
CA ALA A 61 -16.68 -7.43 1.75
C ALA A 61 -17.23 -6.13 2.37
N ASN A 62 -16.48 -5.04 2.25
CA ASN A 62 -16.89 -3.71 2.73
C ASN A 62 -18.11 -3.19 1.96
N LEU A 63 -18.17 -3.36 0.64
CA LEU A 63 -19.33 -2.96 -0.15
C LEU A 63 -20.61 -3.68 0.30
N VAL A 64 -20.53 -5.00 0.48
CA VAL A 64 -21.66 -5.79 0.99
C VAL A 64 -22.11 -5.31 2.36
N HIS A 65 -21.15 -5.08 3.28
CA HIS A 65 -21.44 -4.54 4.60
C HIS A 65 -22.16 -3.18 4.53
N HIS A 66 -21.69 -2.26 3.68
CA HIS A 66 -22.29 -0.94 3.53
C HIS A 66 -23.67 -0.95 2.88
N VAL A 67 -23.87 -1.79 1.86
CA VAL A 67 -25.14 -1.90 1.14
C VAL A 67 -26.21 -2.57 2.00
N HIS A 68 -25.87 -3.67 2.64
CA HIS A 68 -26.82 -4.46 3.43
C HIS A 68 -26.99 -3.95 4.86
N ARG A 69 -26.08 -3.08 5.35
CA ARG A 69 -26.07 -2.64 6.75
C ARG A 69 -26.03 -3.82 7.73
N ALA A 70 -25.46 -4.92 7.29
CA ALA A 70 -25.33 -6.18 8.03
C ALA A 70 -24.02 -6.86 7.63
N TRP A 71 -23.53 -7.73 8.48
CA TRP A 71 -22.34 -8.54 8.23
C TRP A 71 -22.74 -10.00 8.00
N PRO A 72 -22.85 -10.46 6.76
CA PRO A 72 -23.33 -11.82 6.44
C PRO A 72 -22.23 -12.88 6.47
N PHE A 73 -20.94 -12.48 6.63
CA PHE A 73 -19.79 -13.37 6.40
C PHE A 73 -19.31 -14.13 7.66
N GLY A 74 -19.99 -13.94 8.81
CA GLY A 74 -19.61 -14.57 10.06
C GLY A 74 -18.41 -13.95 10.77
N GLU A 75 -18.08 -14.49 11.93
CA GLU A 75 -17.03 -13.95 12.82
C GLU A 75 -15.63 -14.07 12.24
N PRO A 76 -15.20 -15.19 11.61
CA PRO A 76 -13.84 -15.31 11.08
C PRO A 76 -13.49 -14.19 10.07
N LEU A 77 -14.41 -13.87 9.15
CA LEU A 77 -14.20 -12.80 8.17
C LEU A 77 -14.36 -11.41 8.79
N CYS A 78 -15.16 -11.23 9.85
CA CYS A 78 -15.21 -9.99 10.61
C CYS A 78 -13.85 -9.63 11.24
N ARG A 79 -13.08 -10.62 11.66
CA ARG A 79 -11.73 -10.44 12.19
C ARG A 79 -10.67 -10.32 11.07
N ALA A 80 -10.79 -11.18 10.06
CA ALA A 80 -9.78 -11.28 9.01
C ALA A 80 -9.77 -10.08 8.03
N VAL A 81 -10.95 -9.58 7.62
CA VAL A 81 -11.05 -8.52 6.60
C VAL A 81 -10.40 -7.21 7.07
N PRO A 82 -10.70 -6.65 8.26
CA PRO A 82 -10.04 -5.45 8.75
C PRO A 82 -8.53 -5.65 8.96
N PHE A 83 -8.12 -6.84 9.45
CA PHE A 83 -6.72 -7.17 9.63
C PHE A 83 -5.97 -7.21 8.28
N VAL A 84 -6.46 -7.96 7.29
CA VAL A 84 -5.83 -8.05 5.96
C VAL A 84 -5.78 -6.68 5.29
N GLN A 85 -6.83 -5.89 5.42
CA GLN A 85 -6.88 -4.53 4.89
C GLN A 85 -5.80 -3.65 5.52
N ALA A 86 -5.70 -3.63 6.85
CA ALA A 86 -4.71 -2.82 7.55
C ALA A 86 -3.27 -3.29 7.26
N VAL A 87 -3.01 -4.60 7.23
CA VAL A 87 -1.70 -5.17 6.87
C VAL A 87 -1.31 -4.80 5.45
N SER A 88 -2.24 -4.93 4.49
CA SER A 88 -1.98 -4.59 3.08
C SER A 88 -1.64 -3.11 2.91
N VAL A 89 -2.41 -2.22 3.56
CA VAL A 89 -2.14 -0.77 3.54
C VAL A 89 -0.78 -0.46 4.17
N ALA A 90 -0.47 -1.05 5.34
CA ALA A 90 0.81 -0.87 6.00
C ALA A 90 1.98 -1.35 5.12
N ALA A 91 1.85 -2.53 4.52
CA ALA A 91 2.85 -3.10 3.62
C ALA A 91 3.05 -2.25 2.35
N SER A 92 1.96 -1.70 1.77
CA SER A 92 2.04 -0.77 0.63
C SER A 92 2.82 0.49 1.01
N VAL A 93 2.50 1.11 2.13
CA VAL A 93 3.16 2.34 2.60
C VAL A 93 4.64 2.14 2.89
N LEU A 94 5.02 1.06 3.58
CA LEU A 94 6.41 0.72 3.85
C LEU A 94 7.17 0.36 2.57
N SER A 95 6.52 -0.30 1.62
CA SER A 95 7.10 -0.60 0.30
C SER A 95 7.35 0.67 -0.52
N LEU A 96 6.45 1.66 -0.46
CA LEU A 96 6.65 2.96 -1.09
C LEU A 96 7.85 3.70 -0.47
N ALA A 97 8.03 3.66 0.85
CA ALA A 97 9.19 4.24 1.52
C ALA A 97 10.49 3.55 1.08
N ALA A 98 10.52 2.21 1.02
CA ALA A 98 11.67 1.45 0.53
C ALA A 98 11.97 1.75 -0.94
N LEU A 99 10.94 1.90 -1.78
CA LEU A 99 11.07 2.28 -3.19
C LEU A 99 11.64 3.69 -3.34
N GLY A 100 11.14 4.66 -2.57
CA GLY A 100 11.67 6.02 -2.52
C GLY A 100 13.15 6.04 -2.15
N LEU A 101 13.53 5.31 -1.11
CA LEU A 101 14.92 5.18 -0.68
C LEU A 101 15.80 4.53 -1.77
N SER A 102 15.33 3.50 -2.45
CA SER A 102 16.09 2.84 -3.52
C SER A 102 16.37 3.80 -4.68
N ARG A 103 15.39 4.62 -5.05
CA ARG A 103 15.55 5.66 -6.09
C ARG A 103 16.51 6.76 -5.66
N TYR A 104 16.40 7.22 -4.41
CA TYR A 104 17.32 8.19 -3.84
C TYR A 104 18.77 7.68 -3.88
N CYS A 105 19.02 6.47 -3.40
CA CYS A 105 20.34 5.85 -3.44
C CYS A 105 20.86 5.69 -4.88
N GLY A 106 19.99 5.35 -5.84
CA GLY A 106 20.33 5.23 -7.25
C GLY A 106 20.86 6.54 -7.85
N VAL A 107 20.28 7.67 -7.44
CA VAL A 107 20.67 9.01 -7.92
C VAL A 107 21.91 9.54 -7.18
N HIS A 108 22.02 9.31 -5.88
CA HIS A 108 23.11 9.88 -5.06
C HIS A 108 24.38 9.03 -5.06
N SER A 109 24.26 7.72 -5.10
CA SER A 109 25.39 6.79 -4.96
C SER A 109 25.15 5.52 -5.75
N PRO A 110 25.22 5.55 -7.09
CA PRO A 110 24.80 4.44 -7.95
C PRO A 110 25.57 3.14 -7.69
N LEU A 111 26.85 3.20 -7.41
CA LEU A 111 27.65 2.01 -7.07
C LEU A 111 27.20 1.37 -5.74
N ARG A 112 26.95 2.17 -4.72
CA ARG A 112 26.40 1.67 -3.44
C ARG A 112 24.98 1.13 -3.60
N ALA A 113 24.16 1.76 -4.44
CA ALA A 113 22.80 1.29 -4.72
C ALA A 113 22.79 -0.11 -5.33
N ARG A 114 23.66 -0.42 -6.28
CA ARG A 114 23.80 -1.76 -6.86
C ARG A 114 24.12 -2.83 -5.81
N HIS A 115 25.00 -2.51 -4.86
CA HIS A 115 25.32 -3.43 -3.78
C HIS A 115 24.23 -3.51 -2.70
N ALA A 116 23.56 -2.40 -2.40
CA ALA A 116 22.53 -2.32 -1.35
C ALA A 116 21.21 -3.00 -1.78
N PHE A 117 20.80 -2.88 -3.04
CA PHE A 117 19.51 -3.37 -3.56
C PHE A 117 19.69 -4.64 -4.43
N THR A 118 20.46 -5.61 -3.94
CA THR A 118 20.52 -6.95 -4.56
C THR A 118 19.18 -7.67 -4.40
N GLY A 119 18.91 -8.64 -5.30
CA GLY A 119 17.66 -9.39 -5.25
C GLY A 119 17.36 -10.06 -3.92
N ALA A 120 18.39 -10.60 -3.24
CA ALA A 120 18.25 -11.21 -1.92
C ALA A 120 17.89 -10.17 -0.83
N ARG A 121 18.55 -9.00 -0.83
CA ARG A 121 18.27 -7.93 0.15
C ARG A 121 16.88 -7.33 -0.04
N VAL A 122 16.46 -7.13 -1.29
CA VAL A 122 15.09 -6.68 -1.58
C VAL A 122 14.07 -7.71 -1.10
N GLY A 123 14.34 -9.01 -1.27
CA GLY A 123 13.49 -10.06 -0.70
C GLY A 123 13.41 -9.98 0.82
N ALA A 124 14.54 -9.79 1.50
CA ALA A 124 14.57 -9.61 2.97
C ALA A 124 13.79 -8.36 3.42
N VAL A 125 13.89 -7.26 2.69
CA VAL A 125 13.08 -6.04 2.96
C VAL A 125 11.59 -6.33 2.82
N ILE A 126 11.16 -7.06 1.79
CA ILE A 126 9.76 -7.43 1.61
C ILE A 126 9.27 -8.28 2.78
N VAL A 127 10.03 -9.29 3.19
CA VAL A 127 9.68 -10.13 4.36
C VAL A 127 9.58 -9.29 5.63
N ALA A 128 10.53 -8.38 5.86
CA ALA A 128 10.49 -7.47 7.01
C ALA A 128 9.27 -6.55 6.97
N VAL A 129 8.92 -6.00 5.81
CA VAL A 129 7.72 -5.17 5.60
C VAL A 129 6.46 -5.94 6.00
N TRP A 130 6.29 -7.18 5.53
CA TRP A 130 5.12 -7.98 5.89
C TRP A 130 5.10 -8.35 7.38
N ALA A 131 6.24 -8.69 7.96
CA ALA A 131 6.34 -9.01 9.39
C ALA A 131 5.99 -7.81 10.28
N VAL A 132 6.55 -6.63 9.98
CA VAL A 132 6.27 -5.39 10.71
C VAL A 132 4.80 -4.98 10.55
N SER A 133 4.27 -5.02 9.32
CA SER A 133 2.86 -4.70 9.04
C SER A 133 1.90 -5.62 9.80
N SER A 134 2.16 -6.92 9.78
CA SER A 134 1.35 -7.91 10.51
C SER A 134 1.42 -7.69 12.02
N GLY A 135 2.60 -7.41 12.57
CA GLY A 135 2.77 -7.13 14.00
C GLY A 135 2.03 -5.87 14.45
N LEU A 136 2.13 -4.78 13.66
CA LEU A 136 1.41 -3.53 13.96
C LEU A 136 -0.12 -3.69 13.91
N CYS A 137 -0.62 -4.50 12.98
CA CYS A 137 -2.06 -4.68 12.78
C CYS A 137 -2.66 -5.85 13.59
N LEU A 138 -1.83 -6.63 14.28
CA LEU A 138 -2.25 -7.82 15.03
C LEU A 138 -3.41 -7.56 16.02
N PRO A 139 -3.48 -6.43 16.74
CA PRO A 139 -4.60 -6.14 17.63
C PRO A 139 -5.98 -6.22 16.96
N LEU A 140 -6.07 -5.90 15.65
CA LEU A 140 -7.34 -5.92 14.92
C LEU A 140 -7.97 -7.32 14.82
N LEU A 141 -7.17 -8.39 14.88
CA LEU A 141 -7.69 -9.76 14.92
C LEU A 141 -8.46 -10.07 16.20
N PHE A 142 -8.11 -9.40 17.29
CA PHE A 142 -8.69 -9.67 18.61
C PHE A 142 -9.77 -8.67 19.00
N THR A 143 -9.75 -7.47 18.40
CA THR A 143 -10.69 -6.41 18.74
C THR A 143 -11.95 -6.40 17.86
N ASN A 144 -11.94 -7.09 16.72
CA ASN A 144 -13.13 -7.20 15.88
C ASN A 144 -13.97 -8.43 16.25
N GLU A 145 -15.26 -8.24 16.47
CA GLU A 145 -16.23 -9.29 16.79
C GLU A 145 -17.57 -9.07 16.11
N THR A 146 -18.32 -10.15 15.91
CA THR A 146 -19.71 -10.04 15.43
C THR A 146 -20.66 -9.82 16.58
N ARG A 147 -21.59 -8.88 16.41
CA ARG A 147 -22.70 -8.62 17.33
C ARG A 147 -24.02 -8.71 16.64
N THR A 148 -24.92 -9.50 17.19
CA THR A 148 -26.30 -9.58 16.73
C THR A 148 -27.14 -8.62 17.56
N LEU A 149 -27.79 -7.69 16.87
CA LEU A 149 -28.75 -6.75 17.47
C LEU A 149 -30.16 -7.19 17.08
N GLU A 150 -31.02 -7.35 18.07
CA GLU A 150 -32.44 -7.54 17.86
C GLU A 150 -33.09 -6.19 17.56
N LEU A 151 -33.90 -6.13 16.50
CA LEU A 151 -34.65 -4.92 16.19
C LEU A 151 -35.86 -4.80 17.12
N PRO A 152 -36.35 -3.55 17.36
CA PRO A 152 -37.51 -3.31 18.24
C PRO A 152 -38.77 -4.06 17.86
N ASP A 153 -38.86 -4.53 16.62
CA ASP A 153 -40.01 -5.32 16.10
C ASP A 153 -40.03 -6.77 16.67
N GLY A 154 -38.98 -7.21 17.41
CA GLY A 154 -38.85 -8.57 17.96
C GLY A 154 -38.74 -9.69 16.90
N ALA A 155 -38.96 -9.41 15.64
CA ALA A 155 -39.05 -10.40 14.54
C ALA A 155 -37.78 -10.48 13.66
N ARG A 156 -36.81 -9.56 13.82
CA ARG A 156 -35.62 -9.48 12.98
C ARG A 156 -34.39 -9.21 13.81
N SER A 157 -33.32 -9.98 13.55
CA SER A 157 -31.98 -9.72 14.08
C SER A 157 -31.04 -9.30 12.95
N VAL A 158 -30.13 -8.39 13.24
CA VAL A 158 -29.09 -7.95 12.31
C VAL A 158 -27.73 -8.18 12.95
N THR A 159 -26.87 -8.93 12.28
CA THR A 159 -25.49 -9.14 12.71
C THR A 159 -24.61 -8.03 12.15
N LEU A 160 -23.83 -7.39 12.99
CA LEU A 160 -22.86 -6.35 12.64
C LEU A 160 -21.46 -6.83 13.00
N CYS A 161 -20.49 -6.43 12.21
CA CYS A 161 -19.08 -6.52 12.58
C CYS A 161 -18.67 -5.22 13.25
N VAL A 162 -18.23 -5.30 14.50
CA VAL A 162 -17.92 -4.14 15.34
C VAL A 162 -16.53 -4.28 15.95
N GLU A 163 -15.88 -3.15 16.15
CA GLU A 163 -14.60 -3.07 16.84
C GLU A 163 -14.86 -2.85 18.36
N ARG A 164 -14.33 -3.75 19.18
CA ARG A 164 -14.47 -3.69 20.63
C ARG A 164 -13.11 -3.62 21.33
N TRP A 165 -12.92 -2.59 22.08
CA TRP A 165 -11.76 -2.38 22.94
C TRP A 165 -12.17 -2.43 24.42
N SER A 166 -11.28 -2.90 25.27
CA SER A 166 -11.50 -2.88 26.73
C SER A 166 -11.64 -1.45 27.26
N GLU A 167 -10.87 -0.51 26.68
CA GLU A 167 -10.91 0.90 27.05
C GLU A 167 -10.84 1.82 25.82
N VAL A 168 -11.57 2.93 25.88
CA VAL A 168 -11.59 3.93 24.80
C VAL A 168 -10.20 4.57 24.61
N ARG A 169 -9.44 4.77 25.70
CA ARG A 169 -8.09 5.34 25.63
C ARG A 169 -7.12 4.43 24.88
N LEU A 170 -7.22 3.13 25.06
CA LEU A 170 -6.39 2.16 24.35
C LEU A 170 -6.66 2.17 22.86
N ARG A 171 -7.93 2.24 22.45
CA ARG A 171 -8.35 2.42 21.06
C ARG A 171 -7.77 3.71 20.46
N GLN A 172 -7.92 4.82 21.17
CA GLN A 172 -7.40 6.12 20.71
C GLN A 172 -5.87 6.10 20.56
N GLY A 173 -5.15 5.54 21.55
CA GLY A 173 -3.69 5.39 21.50
C GLY A 173 -3.24 4.52 20.33
N TYR A 174 -3.92 3.41 20.08
CA TYR A 174 -3.62 2.53 18.95
C TYR A 174 -3.87 3.21 17.60
N ASN A 175 -5.01 3.88 17.44
CA ASN A 175 -5.32 4.62 16.22
C ASN A 175 -4.31 5.75 15.96
N PHE A 176 -3.89 6.45 17.03
CA PHE A 176 -2.84 7.47 16.92
C PHE A 176 -1.49 6.87 16.53
N LEU A 177 -1.12 5.72 17.11
CA LEU A 177 0.09 4.98 16.72
C LEU A 177 0.05 4.61 15.22
N LEU A 178 -1.06 4.03 14.75
CA LEU A 178 -1.21 3.70 13.33
C LEU A 178 -1.14 4.94 12.43
N PHE A 179 -1.79 6.03 12.84
CA PHE A 179 -1.71 7.30 12.10
C PHE A 179 -0.28 7.80 11.99
N CYS A 180 0.47 7.82 13.08
CA CYS A 180 1.87 8.26 13.06
C CYS A 180 2.75 7.31 12.24
N ALA A 181 2.62 5.99 12.43
CA ALA A 181 3.48 4.99 11.80
C ALA A 181 3.19 4.78 10.30
N LEU A 182 1.93 4.86 9.89
CA LEU A 182 1.50 4.52 8.53
C LEU A 182 1.14 5.74 7.67
N TYR A 183 1.00 6.92 8.27
CA TYR A 183 0.67 8.13 7.52
C TYR A 183 1.70 9.24 7.75
N ALA A 184 1.80 9.78 8.96
CA ALA A 184 2.61 10.98 9.21
C ALA A 184 4.10 10.74 8.90
N PHE A 185 4.70 9.71 9.48
CA PHE A 185 6.12 9.41 9.28
C PHE A 185 6.44 9.04 7.82
N PRO A 186 5.75 8.12 7.14
CA PRO A 186 6.06 7.77 5.76
C PRO A 186 5.83 8.91 4.77
N VAL A 187 4.81 9.74 4.97
CA VAL A 187 4.58 10.91 4.11
C VAL A 187 5.72 11.89 4.23
N LEU A 188 6.11 12.27 5.45
CA LEU A 188 7.25 13.17 5.68
C LEU A 188 8.54 12.58 5.13
N PHE A 189 8.80 11.31 5.37
CA PHE A 189 9.97 10.61 4.85
C PHE A 189 10.02 10.66 3.32
N ASN A 190 8.94 10.30 2.63
CA ASN A 190 8.87 10.32 1.17
C ASN A 190 8.99 11.74 0.61
N LEU A 191 8.41 12.76 1.25
CA LEU A 191 8.54 14.15 0.85
C LEU A 191 10.00 14.62 0.93
N VAL A 192 10.71 14.30 2.02
CA VAL A 192 12.13 14.63 2.18
C VAL A 192 12.97 13.93 1.10
N ILE A 193 12.80 12.62 0.94
CA ILE A 193 13.54 11.82 -0.05
C ILE A 193 13.27 12.32 -1.48
N CYS A 194 12.03 12.60 -1.82
CA CYS A 194 11.66 13.15 -3.13
C CYS A 194 12.31 14.52 -3.36
N SER A 195 12.24 15.43 -2.38
CA SER A 195 12.84 16.76 -2.47
C SER A 195 14.36 16.69 -2.67
N LEU A 196 15.05 15.83 -1.95
CA LEU A 196 16.50 15.63 -2.10
C LEU A 196 16.85 15.05 -3.47
N THR A 197 16.07 14.10 -3.96
CA THR A 197 16.25 13.49 -5.28
C THR A 197 16.07 14.52 -6.39
N VAL A 198 14.99 15.32 -6.34
CA VAL A 198 14.71 16.38 -7.30
C VAL A 198 15.79 17.46 -7.30
N ARG A 199 16.24 17.91 -6.12
CA ARG A 199 17.34 18.89 -6.00
C ARG A 199 18.62 18.39 -6.68
N LYS A 200 18.98 17.11 -6.48
CA LYS A 200 20.15 16.51 -7.11
C LYS A 200 20.02 16.45 -8.63
N LEU A 201 18.85 16.03 -9.14
CA LEU A 201 18.58 15.95 -10.57
C LEU A 201 18.60 17.34 -11.25
N TRP A 202 18.10 18.38 -10.57
CA TRP A 202 18.10 19.75 -11.11
C TRP A 202 19.48 20.38 -11.06
N GLY A 203 20.25 20.13 -10.00
CA GLY A 203 21.64 20.59 -9.92
C GLY A 203 22.56 19.97 -10.96
N ALA A 204 22.28 18.74 -11.38
CA ALA A 204 23.02 18.03 -12.43
C ALA A 204 22.68 18.49 -13.87
N LYS A 205 21.69 19.37 -14.07
CA LYS A 205 21.28 19.89 -15.40
C LYS A 205 22.38 20.68 -16.13
N GLY A 206 23.46 21.06 -15.42
CA GLY A 206 24.61 21.78 -16.01
C GLY A 206 25.73 20.88 -16.57
N GLU A 207 25.67 19.55 -16.31
CA GLU A 207 26.69 18.60 -16.75
C GLU A 207 26.19 17.73 -17.91
N PRO A 208 26.82 17.73 -19.09
CA PRO A 208 26.30 17.06 -20.30
C PRO A 208 26.19 15.53 -20.22
N GLY A 209 26.80 14.86 -19.24
CA GLY A 209 26.76 13.41 -19.06
C GLY A 209 25.79 12.91 -17.98
N ALA A 210 25.36 13.77 -17.05
CA ALA A 210 24.60 13.35 -15.88
C ALA A 210 23.13 13.00 -16.20
N PHE A 211 22.58 13.54 -17.30
CA PHE A 211 21.17 13.33 -17.66
C PHE A 211 20.90 11.94 -18.27
N GLY A 212 21.84 11.41 -19.05
CA GLY A 212 21.76 10.05 -19.61
C GLY A 212 21.81 9.00 -18.50
N PHE A 213 22.72 9.14 -17.56
CA PHE A 213 22.90 8.23 -16.43
C PHE A 213 21.71 8.25 -15.47
N ALA A 214 21.15 9.43 -15.15
CA ALA A 214 19.96 9.56 -14.33
C ALA A 214 18.72 8.93 -15.00
N ARG A 215 18.61 9.04 -16.32
CA ARG A 215 17.53 8.44 -17.12
C ARG A 215 17.61 6.91 -17.12
N SER A 216 18.78 6.32 -17.28
CA SER A 216 19.00 4.88 -17.21
C SER A 216 18.74 4.31 -15.80
N ALA A 217 19.19 5.01 -14.75
CA ALA A 217 18.90 4.65 -13.37
C ALA A 217 17.41 4.70 -13.05
N PHE A 218 16.66 5.62 -13.66
CA PHE A 218 15.22 5.77 -13.48
C PHE A 218 14.41 4.70 -14.26
N ARG A 219 14.93 4.27 -15.43
CA ARG A 219 14.32 3.24 -16.28
C ARG A 219 14.62 1.82 -15.80
N GLY A 220 15.66 1.64 -14.98
CA GLY A 220 16.07 0.32 -14.48
C GLY A 220 16.76 -0.55 -15.53
N ASP A 221 17.23 0.07 -16.62
CA ASP A 221 17.98 -0.63 -17.65
C ASP A 221 19.38 -0.97 -17.13
N SER A 222 19.84 -2.19 -17.41
CA SER A 222 21.19 -2.62 -17.07
C SER A 222 22.19 -1.94 -17.98
N VAL A 223 22.69 -0.77 -17.58
CA VAL A 223 23.82 -0.14 -18.26
C VAL A 223 25.06 -0.92 -17.93
N SER A 224 25.58 -1.66 -18.90
CA SER A 224 26.87 -2.33 -18.82
C SER A 224 27.97 -1.26 -19.07
N CYS A 225 28.43 -0.63 -17.99
CA CYS A 225 29.62 0.21 -18.03
C CYS A 225 30.81 -0.60 -17.56
N SER A 226 31.83 -0.75 -18.43
CA SER A 226 33.14 -1.30 -18.05
C SER A 226 33.86 -0.33 -17.14
N ALA A 227 34.72 -0.82 -16.24
CA ALA A 227 35.46 0.01 -15.27
C ALA A 227 36.38 1.07 -15.95
N THR A 228 36.71 0.89 -17.21
CA THR A 228 37.50 1.82 -18.04
C THR A 228 36.70 3.01 -18.57
N ASP A 229 35.39 2.89 -18.73
CA ASP A 229 34.55 3.92 -19.33
C ASP A 229 34.19 5.05 -18.33
N LEU A 230 34.42 4.81 -17.04
CA LEU A 230 34.24 5.79 -15.96
C LEU A 230 35.24 6.96 -16.03
N PHE A 231 36.37 6.78 -16.71
CA PHE A 231 37.40 7.82 -16.86
C PHE A 231 37.35 8.59 -18.19
N THR A 232 36.59 8.14 -19.17
CA THR A 232 36.60 8.67 -20.53
C THR A 232 35.26 9.13 -21.07
N SER A 233 34.26 9.41 -20.25
CA SER A 233 32.92 9.98 -20.64
C SER A 233 32.21 9.30 -21.84
N ASN A 234 32.60 8.10 -22.23
CA ASN A 234 32.00 7.34 -23.32
C ASN A 234 31.30 6.10 -22.80
N CYS A 235 30.03 6.24 -22.47
CA CYS A 235 29.11 5.10 -22.33
C CYS A 235 28.29 5.02 -23.63
N SER A 236 28.51 3.98 -24.43
CA SER A 236 27.67 3.67 -25.57
C SER A 236 26.35 2.99 -25.10
N GLU A 237 25.26 3.36 -25.79
CA GLU A 237 23.92 2.79 -25.65
C GLU A 237 23.85 1.28 -25.89
#